data_f9cf4efe31d052748a185ff574586c4d
#
_entry.id   f9cf4efe31d052748a185ff574586c4d
#
_cell.length_a   1.000
_cell.length_b   1.000
_cell.length_c   1.000
_cell.angle_alpha   90.00
_cell.angle_beta   90.00
_cell.angle_gamma   90.00
#
_symmetry.space_group_name_H-M   'P 1'
#
loop_
_entity.id
_entity.type
_entity.pdbx_description
1 polymer ?
#
loop_
_entity_poly.entity_id
_entity_poly.type
_entity_poly.pdbx_seq_one_letter_code
_entity_poly.pdbx_strand_id
1 'polypeptide(L)'
;MKLTKDTIEIKIFFADTYALIELLRGNSSYRPYLDCMLVISKFNLVELYYHLLCDKGKEIADKELKVYSKLEIPITYGCIRKGMEFKLKHKKEKLSYVDCIGYALALELGIKFLSGDQKFEDKDNVEFVK
;
A
#
# COMPACT_ATOMS: atom_id res chain seq x y z
N MET A 1 5.79 0.43 -19.13
CA MET A 1 5.97 0.82 -20.52
C MET A 1 6.67 2.17 -20.58
N LYS A 2 7.70 2.24 -21.39
CA LYS A 2 8.42 3.49 -21.58
C LYS A 2 7.82 4.24 -22.77
N LEU A 3 7.34 5.45 -22.51
CA LEU A 3 6.75 6.28 -23.53
C LEU A 3 7.86 7.02 -24.31
N THR A 4 7.50 7.81 -25.29
CA THR A 4 8.48 8.55 -26.10
C THR A 4 9.27 9.53 -25.23
N LYS A 5 10.35 10.11 -25.78
CA LYS A 5 11.19 11.07 -25.07
C LYS A 5 10.41 12.27 -24.51
N ASP A 6 9.24 12.56 -25.06
CA ASP A 6 8.42 13.67 -24.61
C ASP A 6 7.41 13.26 -23.52
N THR A 7 7.46 12.01 -23.10
CA THR A 7 6.53 11.48 -22.11
C THR A 7 7.29 11.00 -20.89
N ILE A 8 6.62 11.03 -19.76
CA ILE A 8 7.19 10.66 -18.48
C ILE A 8 6.85 9.20 -18.18
N GLU A 9 7.85 8.45 -17.73
CA GLU A 9 7.61 7.10 -17.22
C GLU A 9 6.87 7.19 -15.90
N ILE A 10 5.68 6.61 -15.82
CA ILE A 10 4.87 6.61 -14.61
C ILE A 10 5.20 5.36 -13.80
N LYS A 11 5.63 5.57 -12.57
CA LYS A 11 5.89 4.47 -11.63
C LYS A 11 4.62 4.12 -10.90
N ILE A 12 4.43 2.81 -10.68
CA ILE A 12 3.27 2.28 -9.98
C ILE A 12 3.75 1.53 -8.75
N PHE A 13 3.11 1.77 -7.61
CA PHE A 13 3.42 1.09 -6.36
C PHE A 13 2.15 0.55 -5.73
N PHE A 14 2.28 -0.54 -4.99
CA PHE A 14 1.23 -0.91 -4.04
C PHE A 14 1.53 -0.18 -2.74
N ALA A 15 0.62 0.67 -2.29
CA ALA A 15 0.81 1.44 -1.07
C ALA A 15 0.17 0.69 0.10
N ASP A 16 0.96 0.36 1.12
CA ASP A 16 0.37 -0.19 2.32
C ASP A 16 -0.26 0.93 3.16
N THR A 17 -0.93 0.56 4.24
CA THR A 17 -1.61 1.54 5.07
C THR A 17 -0.65 2.55 5.69
N TYR A 18 0.56 2.12 6.05
CA TYR A 18 1.60 3.02 6.54
C TYR A 18 1.85 4.14 5.52
N ALA A 19 2.05 3.76 4.26
CA ALA A 19 2.32 4.73 3.20
C ALA A 19 1.17 5.71 3.01
N LEU A 20 -0.07 5.22 3.03
CA LEU A 20 -1.24 6.08 2.88
C LEU A 20 -1.33 7.11 4.01
N ILE A 21 -1.07 6.67 5.23
CA ILE A 21 -1.10 7.56 6.40
C ILE A 21 -0.01 8.63 6.28
N GLU A 22 1.19 8.25 5.86
CA GLU A 22 2.29 9.20 5.74
C GLU A 22 2.05 10.21 4.61
N LEU A 23 1.42 9.79 3.52
CA LEU A 23 1.00 10.70 2.46
C LEU A 23 -0.02 11.72 2.98
N LEU A 24 -1.00 11.25 3.75
CA LEU A 24 -2.01 12.14 4.33
C LEU A 24 -1.43 13.11 5.37
N ARG A 25 -0.40 12.67 6.08
CA ARG A 25 0.28 13.52 7.07
C ARG A 25 1.20 14.56 6.44
N GLY A 26 1.46 14.46 5.14
CA GLY A 26 2.38 15.38 4.47
C GLY A 26 3.84 15.10 4.76
N ASN A 27 4.20 13.86 5.08
CA ASN A 27 5.59 13.48 5.30
C ASN A 27 6.41 13.80 4.05
N SER A 28 7.45 14.62 4.20
CA SER A 28 8.23 15.08 3.06
C SER A 28 8.93 13.96 2.29
N SER A 29 9.27 12.87 2.98
CA SER A 29 9.88 11.69 2.35
C SER A 29 8.92 11.01 1.37
N TYR A 30 7.62 11.20 1.54
CA TYR A 30 6.59 10.62 0.70
C TYR A 30 6.13 11.54 -0.43
N ARG A 31 6.61 12.79 -0.44
CA ARG A 31 6.21 13.77 -1.45
C ARG A 31 6.45 13.30 -2.88
N PRO A 32 7.58 12.65 -3.22
CA PRO A 32 7.80 12.18 -4.59
C PRO A 32 6.76 11.17 -5.06
N TYR A 33 6.11 10.47 -4.14
CA TYR A 33 5.13 9.41 -4.47
C TYR A 33 3.76 9.97 -4.81
N LEU A 34 3.53 11.27 -4.59
CA LEU A 34 2.30 11.94 -5.03
C LEU A 34 2.16 11.96 -6.55
N ASP A 35 3.29 11.87 -7.26
CA ASP A 35 3.30 11.85 -8.72
C ASP A 35 3.30 10.45 -9.31
N CYS A 36 3.25 9.43 -8.45
CA CYS A 36 3.20 8.03 -8.85
C CYS A 36 1.77 7.52 -8.86
N MET A 37 1.53 6.42 -9.57
CA MET A 37 0.27 5.73 -9.48
C MET A 37 0.34 4.77 -8.29
N LEU A 38 -0.67 4.81 -7.44
CA LEU A 38 -0.76 3.93 -6.29
C LEU A 38 -1.98 3.04 -6.42
N VAL A 39 -1.83 1.77 -6.04
CA VAL A 39 -2.94 0.83 -5.94
C VAL A 39 -2.98 0.27 -4.53
N ILE A 40 -4.15 -0.10 -4.08
CA ILE A 40 -4.39 -0.61 -2.72
C ILE A 40 -5.43 -1.72 -2.76
N SER A 41 -5.57 -2.42 -1.65
CA SER A 41 -6.64 -3.41 -1.47
C SER A 41 -7.76 -2.81 -0.61
N LYS A 42 -8.90 -3.48 -0.61
CA LYS A 42 -10.01 -3.10 0.27
C LYS A 42 -9.62 -3.12 1.74
N PHE A 43 -8.73 -4.03 2.14
CA PHE A 43 -8.27 -4.11 3.53
C PHE A 43 -7.50 -2.85 3.96
N ASN A 44 -6.77 -2.24 3.03
CA ASN A 44 -6.10 -0.98 3.32
C ASN A 44 -7.12 0.13 3.60
N LEU A 45 -8.23 0.10 2.89
CA LEU A 45 -9.31 1.06 3.12
C LEU A 45 -9.93 0.87 4.50
N VAL A 46 -10.10 -0.38 4.93
CA VAL A 46 -10.62 -0.68 6.28
C VAL A 46 -9.71 -0.05 7.34
N GLU A 47 -8.42 -0.31 7.24
CA GLU A 47 -7.46 0.22 8.21
C GLU A 47 -7.37 1.74 8.16
N LEU A 48 -7.32 2.29 6.96
CA LEU A 48 -7.23 3.73 6.77
C LEU A 48 -8.46 4.44 7.35
N TYR A 49 -9.63 3.92 7.08
CA TYR A 49 -10.87 4.50 7.57
C TYR A 49 -10.91 4.51 9.10
N TYR A 50 -10.56 3.38 9.71
CA TYR A 50 -10.52 3.31 11.17
C TYR A 50 -9.53 4.33 11.75
N HIS A 51 -8.34 4.40 11.17
CA HIS A 51 -7.32 5.36 11.59
C HIS A 51 -7.86 6.79 11.52
N LEU A 52 -8.51 7.14 10.41
CA LEU A 52 -9.05 8.47 10.21
C LEU A 52 -10.22 8.78 11.14
N LEU A 53 -11.08 7.78 11.43
CA LEU A 53 -12.14 7.96 12.42
C LEU A 53 -11.55 8.35 13.77
N CYS A 54 -10.50 7.67 14.20
CA CYS A 54 -9.87 7.95 15.49
C CYS A 54 -9.17 9.31 15.50
N ASP A 55 -8.52 9.67 14.40
CA ASP A 55 -7.63 10.84 14.36
C ASP A 55 -8.34 12.12 13.90
N LYS A 56 -9.26 12.03 12.96
CA LYS A 56 -9.85 13.20 12.30
C LYS A 56 -11.37 13.28 12.38
N GLY A 57 -12.03 12.19 12.75
CA GLY A 57 -13.49 12.16 12.84
C GLY A 57 -14.16 11.71 11.55
N LYS A 58 -15.47 11.48 11.65
CA LYS A 58 -16.26 10.83 10.60
C LYS A 58 -16.29 11.62 9.28
N GLU A 59 -16.44 12.93 9.34
CA GLU A 59 -16.57 13.74 8.13
C GLU A 59 -15.34 13.62 7.23
N ILE A 60 -14.16 13.77 7.82
CA ILE A 60 -12.90 13.65 7.09
C ILE A 60 -12.68 12.21 6.67
N ALA A 61 -12.96 11.26 7.54
CA ALA A 61 -12.81 9.83 7.22
C ALA A 61 -13.67 9.43 6.02
N ASP A 62 -14.94 9.87 5.96
CA ASP A 62 -15.83 9.58 4.85
C ASP A 62 -15.32 10.17 3.54
N LYS A 63 -14.82 11.40 3.60
CA LYS A 63 -14.27 12.10 2.44
C LYS A 63 -13.05 11.35 1.88
N GLU A 64 -12.12 11.00 2.75
CA GLU A 64 -10.90 10.32 2.33
C GLU A 64 -11.17 8.89 1.86
N LEU A 65 -12.12 8.20 2.48
CA LEU A 65 -12.53 6.87 2.02
C LEU A 65 -12.99 6.92 0.56
N LYS A 66 -13.79 7.92 0.21
CA LYS A 66 -14.29 8.09 -1.14
C LYS A 66 -13.14 8.35 -2.12
N VAL A 67 -12.19 9.18 -1.73
CA VAL A 67 -11.02 9.49 -2.57
C VAL A 67 -10.17 8.25 -2.80
N TYR A 68 -9.78 7.58 -1.72
CA TYR A 68 -8.85 6.45 -1.81
C TYR A 68 -9.49 5.18 -2.35
N SER A 69 -10.82 5.06 -2.29
CA SER A 69 -11.51 3.91 -2.88
C SER A 69 -11.26 3.78 -4.39
N LYS A 70 -10.91 4.87 -5.05
CA LYS A 70 -10.60 4.88 -6.47
C LYS A 70 -9.30 4.15 -6.81
N LEU A 71 -8.46 3.89 -5.81
CA LEU A 71 -7.19 3.20 -5.98
C LEU A 71 -7.31 1.70 -5.75
N GLU A 72 -8.48 1.24 -5.36
CA GLU A 72 -8.69 -0.15 -4.98
C GLU A 72 -8.58 -1.10 -6.19
N ILE A 73 -7.82 -2.19 -5.99
CA ILE A 73 -7.76 -3.30 -6.94
C ILE A 73 -8.28 -4.56 -6.24
N PRO A 74 -8.80 -5.53 -7.01
CA PRO A 74 -9.39 -6.73 -6.40
C PRO A 74 -8.33 -7.63 -5.77
N ILE A 75 -8.74 -8.32 -4.71
CA ILE A 75 -7.95 -9.36 -4.05
C ILE A 75 -8.24 -10.67 -4.78
N THR A 76 -7.19 -11.29 -5.33
CA THR A 76 -7.33 -12.54 -6.07
C THR A 76 -7.15 -13.74 -5.14
N TYR A 77 -7.68 -14.89 -5.53
CA TYR A 77 -7.43 -16.12 -4.78
C TYR A 77 -5.95 -16.46 -4.76
N GLY A 78 -5.24 -16.15 -5.86
CA GLY A 78 -3.79 -16.36 -5.92
C GLY A 78 -3.05 -15.56 -4.86
N CYS A 79 -3.42 -14.30 -4.69
CA CYS A 79 -2.77 -13.47 -3.68
C CYS A 79 -3.13 -13.89 -2.25
N ILE A 80 -4.35 -14.41 -2.04
CA ILE A 80 -4.73 -14.95 -0.73
C ILE A 80 -3.83 -16.13 -0.39
N ARG A 81 -3.70 -17.08 -1.32
CA ARG A 81 -2.85 -18.26 -1.09
C ARG A 81 -1.40 -17.85 -0.82
N LYS A 82 -0.83 -17.03 -1.68
CA LYS A 82 0.57 -16.62 -1.55
C LYS A 82 0.82 -15.74 -0.34
N GLY A 83 -0.13 -14.85 -0.05
CA GLY A 83 -0.04 -13.99 1.13
C GLY A 83 -0.03 -14.79 2.42
N MET A 84 -0.88 -15.80 2.49
CA MET A 84 -0.96 -16.62 3.70
C MET A 84 0.24 -17.56 3.84
N GLU A 85 0.75 -18.08 2.73
CA GLU A 85 2.00 -18.85 2.73
C GLU A 85 3.18 -17.98 3.21
N PHE A 86 3.23 -16.76 2.75
CA PHE A 86 4.24 -15.79 3.19
C PHE A 86 4.13 -15.51 4.68
N LYS A 87 2.90 -15.29 5.16
CA LYS A 87 2.65 -15.07 6.58
C LYS A 87 3.10 -16.25 7.43
N LEU A 88 2.82 -17.45 6.97
CA LEU A 88 3.23 -18.67 7.68
C LEU A 88 4.75 -18.80 7.72
N LYS A 89 5.42 -18.54 6.59
CA LYS A 89 6.88 -18.60 6.49
C LYS A 89 7.54 -17.60 7.44
N HIS A 90 6.92 -16.44 7.64
CA HIS A 90 7.43 -15.38 8.49
C HIS A 90 6.64 -15.26 9.80
N LYS A 91 6.18 -16.38 10.30
CA LYS A 91 5.28 -16.45 11.46
C LYS A 91 5.80 -15.68 12.67
N LYS A 92 7.10 -15.71 12.92
CA LYS A 92 7.70 -15.06 14.10
C LYS A 92 7.70 -13.53 14.00
N GLU A 93 7.56 -13.00 12.82
CA GLU A 93 7.60 -11.54 12.59
C GLU A 93 6.25 -10.87 12.83
N LYS A 94 5.20 -11.65 13.01
CA LYS A 94 3.85 -11.16 13.35
C LYS A 94 3.33 -10.13 12.33
N LEU A 95 3.52 -10.41 11.05
CA LEU A 95 2.97 -9.59 9.99
C LEU A 95 1.45 -9.71 9.98
N SER A 96 0.75 -8.61 9.72
CA SER A 96 -0.70 -8.64 9.68
C SER A 96 -1.21 -9.33 8.41
N TYR A 97 -2.48 -9.75 8.43
CA TYR A 97 -3.14 -10.26 7.23
C TYR A 97 -3.12 -9.23 6.11
N VAL A 98 -3.39 -7.98 6.45
CA VAL A 98 -3.42 -6.88 5.47
C VAL A 98 -2.07 -6.69 4.82
N ASP A 99 -1.00 -6.69 5.61
CA ASP A 99 0.37 -6.58 5.10
C ASP A 99 0.70 -7.70 4.11
N CYS A 100 0.36 -8.93 4.49
CA CYS A 100 0.71 -10.10 3.68
C CYS A 100 -0.09 -10.14 2.37
N ILE A 101 -1.36 -9.77 2.41
CA ILE A 101 -2.19 -9.67 1.20
C ILE A 101 -1.67 -8.58 0.26
N GLY A 102 -1.34 -7.41 0.82
CA GLY A 102 -0.81 -6.31 0.00
C GLY A 102 0.53 -6.65 -0.62
N TYR A 103 1.41 -7.27 0.14
CA TYR A 103 2.72 -7.69 -0.36
C TYR A 103 2.58 -8.71 -1.49
N ALA A 104 1.66 -9.68 -1.33
CA ALA A 104 1.39 -10.68 -2.35
C ALA A 104 0.80 -10.06 -3.62
N LEU A 105 -0.09 -9.07 -3.47
CA LEU A 105 -0.65 -8.35 -4.62
C LEU A 105 0.45 -7.60 -5.38
N ALA A 106 1.36 -6.97 -4.66
CA ALA A 106 2.47 -6.26 -5.29
C ALA A 106 3.33 -7.22 -6.12
N LEU A 107 3.64 -8.39 -5.57
CA LEU A 107 4.40 -9.42 -6.29
C LEU A 107 3.64 -9.92 -7.52
N GLU A 108 2.35 -10.19 -7.39
CA GLU A 108 1.53 -10.68 -8.49
C GLU A 108 1.48 -9.69 -9.65
N LEU A 109 1.45 -8.39 -9.34
CA LEU A 109 1.38 -7.34 -10.34
C LEU A 109 2.74 -6.92 -10.87
N GLY A 110 3.82 -7.43 -10.29
CA GLY A 110 5.18 -7.04 -10.69
C GLY A 110 5.53 -5.60 -10.33
N ILE A 111 4.95 -5.08 -9.25
CA ILE A 111 5.24 -3.74 -8.76
C ILE A 111 5.78 -3.80 -7.34
N LYS A 112 6.42 -2.74 -6.89
CA LYS A 112 6.98 -2.72 -5.54
C LYS A 112 5.93 -2.36 -4.50
N PHE A 113 6.14 -2.89 -3.31
CA PHE A 113 5.34 -2.63 -2.12
C PHE A 113 5.93 -1.43 -1.40
N LEU A 114 5.20 -0.33 -1.36
CA LEU A 114 5.64 0.92 -0.75
C LEU A 114 5.24 0.93 0.72
N SER A 115 6.22 0.97 1.60
CA SER A 115 6.00 0.94 3.04
C SER A 115 7.15 1.56 3.79
N GLY A 116 6.88 2.08 4.98
CA GLY A 116 7.89 2.48 5.93
C GLY A 116 7.84 1.66 7.21
N ASP A 117 7.02 0.60 7.23
CA ASP A 117 6.95 -0.31 8.36
C ASP A 117 8.24 -1.11 8.45
N GLN A 118 8.92 -1.01 9.58
CA GLN A 118 10.22 -1.62 9.79
C GLN A 118 10.24 -3.12 9.55
N LYS A 119 9.11 -3.79 9.70
CA LYS A 119 8.99 -5.23 9.43
C LYS A 119 9.28 -5.59 7.98
N PHE A 120 9.15 -4.61 7.08
CA PHE A 120 9.38 -4.82 5.65
C PHE A 120 10.73 -4.28 5.17
N GLU A 121 11.53 -3.69 6.05
CA GLU A 121 12.78 -3.04 5.67
C GLU A 121 13.74 -3.98 4.94
N ASP A 122 13.80 -5.24 5.36
CA ASP A 122 14.72 -6.24 4.82
C ASP A 122 14.07 -7.19 3.82
N LYS A 123 12.83 -6.94 3.40
CA LYS A 123 12.13 -7.81 2.47
C LYS A 123 12.41 -7.40 1.02
N ASP A 124 12.43 -8.40 0.14
CA ASP A 124 12.53 -8.16 -1.29
C ASP A 124 11.28 -7.44 -1.79
N ASN A 125 11.42 -6.76 -2.92
CA ASN A 125 10.31 -6.11 -3.60
C ASN A 125 9.64 -5.00 -2.80
N VAL A 126 10.39 -4.35 -1.92
CA VAL A 126 9.90 -3.26 -1.09
C VAL A 126 10.57 -1.96 -1.48
N GLU A 127 9.76 -0.92 -1.65
CA GLU A 127 10.23 0.46 -1.71
C GLU A 127 10.09 0.98 -0.27
N PHE A 128 11.20 0.97 0.45
CA PHE A 128 11.16 1.33 1.87
C PHE A 128 11.38 2.83 2.06
N VAL A 129 10.38 3.51 2.63
CA VAL A 129 10.41 4.96 2.87
C VAL A 129 9.89 5.20 4.28
N LYS A 130 10.75 5.73 5.13
CA LYS A 130 10.43 5.97 6.53
C LYS A 130 9.58 7.22 6.73
#